data_a625449b461e426f4315c1748117fcb7
#
_entry.id   a625449b461e426f4315c1748117fcb7
#
_cell.length_a   1.000
_cell.length_b   1.000
_cell.length_c   1.000
_cell.angle_alpha   90.00
_cell.angle_beta   90.00
_cell.angle_gamma   90.00
#
_symmetry.space_group_name_H-M   'P 1'
#
loop_
_entity.id
_entity.type
_entity.pdbx_description
1 polymer ?
#
loop_
_entity_poly.entity_id
_entity_poly.type
_entity_poly.pdbx_seq_one_letter_code
_entity_poly.pdbx_strand_id
1 'polypeptide(L)'
;ILCAVLCLTGCDRPELMPWHEELLQSEFSSKETTDINSFAEYLTLEDALFTELDQRIYADSDTGPEHAIKRYSKGSLADPGQRQPNWNRSFELPGDTASGGVLLLHGMSDSPYSLRALGEALQRRGYHVVGLRMPGHGTIPSGMLYLQWRDMAAVVRLGMLHLAQKVRDKPIYIIGYSTGA
;
A
#
# COMPACT_ATOMS: atom_id res chain seq x y z
N ILE A 1 26.45 14.20 52.21
CA ILE A 1 25.37 14.31 51.20
C ILE A 1 26.01 14.01 49.87
N LEU A 2 25.79 12.80 49.36
CA LEU A 2 26.31 12.32 48.08
C LEU A 2 25.27 12.66 47.01
N CYS A 3 25.57 13.67 46.16
CA CYS A 3 24.74 14.01 45.01
C CYS A 3 25.07 13.03 43.90
N ALA A 4 24.19 12.06 43.64
CA ALA A 4 24.29 11.21 42.48
C ALA A 4 23.82 12.00 41.24
N VAL A 5 24.76 12.39 40.38
CA VAL A 5 24.48 12.95 39.08
C VAL A 5 24.05 11.75 38.20
N LEU A 6 22.74 11.58 37.94
CA LEU A 6 22.25 10.72 36.89
C LEU A 6 22.62 11.38 35.54
N CYS A 7 23.65 10.89 34.90
CA CYS A 7 23.85 11.12 33.48
C CYS A 7 22.70 10.45 32.74
N LEU A 8 21.71 11.22 32.32
CA LEU A 8 20.78 10.84 31.29
C LEU A 8 21.59 10.79 29.97
N THR A 9 22.17 9.64 29.67
CA THR A 9 22.62 9.35 28.30
C THR A 9 21.39 9.46 27.41
N GLY A 10 21.32 10.54 26.62
CA GLY A 10 20.27 10.72 25.65
C GLY A 10 20.24 9.48 24.80
N CYS A 11 19.05 8.94 24.57
CA CYS A 11 18.88 7.93 23.56
C CYS A 11 19.40 8.52 22.24
N ASP A 12 20.50 8.00 21.73
CA ASP A 12 20.96 8.33 20.38
C ASP A 12 19.78 8.10 19.43
N ARG A 13 19.48 9.08 18.61
CA ARG A 13 18.45 8.90 17.60
C ARG A 13 18.91 7.77 16.69
N PRO A 14 18.06 6.77 16.42
CA PRO A 14 18.44 5.71 15.49
C PRO A 14 18.81 6.34 14.15
N GLU A 15 19.85 5.80 13.51
CA GLU A 15 20.27 6.20 12.19
C GLU A 15 19.10 6.03 11.20
N LEU A 16 18.88 7.06 10.41
CA LEU A 16 17.85 6.98 9.35
C LEU A 16 18.39 6.12 8.21
N MET A 17 17.56 5.21 7.76
CA MET A 17 17.86 4.31 6.66
C MET A 17 17.25 4.88 5.37
N PRO A 18 17.71 4.45 4.18
CA PRO A 18 17.21 4.98 2.91
C PRO A 18 15.68 5.00 2.80
N TRP A 19 14.98 4.00 3.29
CA TRP A 19 13.51 3.95 3.28
C TRP A 19 12.81 4.97 4.18
N HIS A 20 13.56 5.69 5.04
CA HIS A 20 13.02 6.80 5.83
C HIS A 20 13.16 8.16 5.13
N GLU A 21 14.08 8.26 4.16
CA GLU A 21 14.46 9.54 3.54
C GLU A 21 14.17 9.60 2.03
N GLU A 22 14.25 8.46 1.34
CA GLU A 22 13.99 8.37 -0.10
C GLU A 22 12.56 8.76 -0.46
N LEU A 23 12.40 9.35 -1.64
CA LEU A 23 11.10 9.66 -2.24
C LEU A 23 10.97 8.91 -3.55
N LEU A 24 9.94 8.09 -3.64
CA LEU A 24 9.61 7.40 -4.89
C LEU A 24 8.85 8.36 -5.81
N GLN A 25 9.43 8.62 -6.98
CA GLN A 25 8.90 9.60 -7.94
C GLN A 25 7.65 9.09 -8.67
N SER A 26 7.49 7.77 -8.73
CA SER A 26 6.32 7.13 -9.35
C SER A 26 5.10 7.05 -8.41
N GLU A 27 5.13 7.69 -7.24
CA GLU A 27 3.95 7.71 -6.36
C GLU A 27 2.84 8.60 -6.96
N PHE A 28 1.58 8.16 -6.76
CA PHE A 28 0.43 8.89 -7.27
C PHE A 28 0.23 10.22 -6.54
N SER A 29 0.05 11.28 -7.32
CA SER A 29 -0.37 12.59 -6.84
C SER A 29 -1.47 13.15 -7.73
N SER A 30 -2.60 13.50 -7.17
CA SER A 30 -3.74 14.07 -7.92
C SER A 30 -3.44 15.41 -8.58
N LYS A 31 -2.32 16.05 -8.22
CA LYS A 31 -1.85 17.30 -8.83
C LYS A 31 -0.87 17.06 -9.98
N GLU A 32 -0.03 16.04 -9.87
CA GLU A 32 1.10 15.81 -10.76
C GLU A 32 0.82 14.72 -11.79
N THR A 33 0.04 13.70 -11.43
CA THR A 33 -0.36 12.61 -12.33
C THR A 33 -1.74 12.83 -12.94
N THR A 34 -1.91 13.98 -13.62
CA THR A 34 -3.20 14.43 -14.17
C THR A 34 -3.72 13.59 -15.34
N ASP A 35 -2.89 12.76 -15.93
CA ASP A 35 -3.18 11.83 -17.02
C ASP A 35 -3.72 10.47 -16.54
N ILE A 36 -3.70 10.18 -15.24
CA ILE A 36 -4.27 8.98 -14.66
C ILE A 36 -5.79 9.15 -14.48
N ASN A 37 -6.55 8.58 -15.39
CA ASN A 37 -8.01 8.74 -15.47
C ASN A 37 -8.79 7.43 -15.31
N SER A 38 -8.10 6.29 -15.22
CA SER A 38 -8.69 4.98 -15.03
C SER A 38 -7.94 4.16 -13.98
N PHE A 39 -8.62 3.15 -13.44
CA PHE A 39 -7.99 2.22 -12.51
C PHE A 39 -6.87 1.42 -13.17
N ALA A 40 -7.00 1.10 -14.47
CA ALA A 40 -5.94 0.41 -15.22
C ALA A 40 -4.66 1.25 -15.34
N GLU A 41 -4.79 2.56 -15.61
CA GLU A 41 -3.64 3.49 -15.62
C GLU A 41 -3.03 3.64 -14.22
N TYR A 42 -3.86 3.67 -13.16
CA TYR A 42 -3.37 3.66 -11.79
C TYR A 42 -2.57 2.38 -11.48
N LEU A 43 -3.01 1.21 -11.93
CA LEU A 43 -2.25 -0.04 -11.76
C LEU A 43 -0.93 -0.02 -12.53
N THR A 44 -0.90 0.58 -13.71
CA THR A 44 0.34 0.76 -14.48
C THR A 44 1.34 1.68 -13.74
N LEU A 45 0.84 2.77 -13.16
CA LEU A 45 1.67 3.64 -12.30
C LEU A 45 2.15 2.89 -11.05
N GLU A 46 1.30 2.08 -10.44
CA GLU A 46 1.66 1.22 -9.32
C GLU A 46 2.76 0.21 -9.70
N ASP A 47 2.73 -0.35 -10.92
CA ASP A 47 3.80 -1.22 -11.42
C ASP A 47 5.13 -0.48 -11.53
N ALA A 48 5.12 0.75 -12.04
CA ALA A 48 6.30 1.61 -12.09
C ALA A 48 6.84 1.93 -10.68
N LEU A 49 5.95 2.25 -9.76
CA LEU A 49 6.28 2.55 -8.36
C LEU A 49 6.97 1.37 -7.66
N PHE A 50 6.46 0.16 -7.82
CA PHE A 50 7.08 -1.02 -7.20
C PHE A 50 8.38 -1.42 -7.90
N THR A 51 8.54 -1.12 -9.18
CA THR A 51 9.81 -1.26 -9.90
C THR A 51 10.85 -0.26 -9.37
N GLU A 52 10.47 0.99 -9.17
CA GLU A 52 11.31 2.02 -8.57
C GLU A 52 11.71 1.65 -7.13
N LEU A 53 10.77 1.14 -6.33
CA LEU A 53 11.00 0.63 -4.98
C LEU A 53 12.07 -0.47 -4.97
N ASP A 54 11.99 -1.44 -5.90
CA ASP A 54 12.97 -2.52 -6.00
C ASP A 54 14.36 -1.97 -6.36
N GLN A 55 14.44 -1.01 -7.27
CA GLN A 55 15.69 -0.41 -7.73
C GLN A 55 16.34 0.48 -6.66
N ARG A 56 15.58 1.27 -5.93
CA ARG A 56 16.13 2.28 -5.01
C ARG A 56 16.32 1.77 -3.58
N ILE A 57 15.56 0.75 -3.17
CA ILE A 57 15.56 0.28 -1.79
C ILE A 57 16.07 -1.17 -1.69
N TYR A 58 15.56 -2.06 -2.53
CA TYR A 58 15.89 -3.48 -2.40
C TYR A 58 17.15 -3.90 -3.13
N ALA A 59 17.53 -3.21 -4.23
CA ALA A 59 18.70 -3.61 -5.02
C ALA A 59 20.00 -3.59 -4.22
N ASP A 60 20.18 -2.58 -3.37
CA ASP A 60 21.36 -2.36 -2.54
C ASP A 60 21.12 -2.73 -1.06
N SER A 61 20.06 -3.48 -0.77
CA SER A 61 19.74 -3.86 0.62
C SER A 61 20.70 -4.93 1.13
N ASP A 62 21.13 -4.78 2.38
CA ASP A 62 21.89 -5.80 3.07
C ASP A 62 21.09 -7.10 3.17
N THR A 63 21.73 -8.21 2.85
CA THR A 63 21.17 -9.56 2.91
C THR A 63 22.07 -10.47 3.75
N GLY A 64 21.49 -11.16 4.70
CA GLY A 64 22.25 -12.05 5.58
C GLY A 64 21.36 -12.59 6.68
N PRO A 65 21.84 -13.53 7.49
CA PRO A 65 21.03 -14.11 8.59
C PRO A 65 20.51 -13.05 9.57
N GLU A 66 21.29 -11.99 9.83
CA GLU A 66 20.90 -10.87 10.71
C GLU A 66 19.81 -9.97 10.11
N HIS A 67 19.59 -10.08 8.79
CA HIS A 67 18.56 -9.37 8.05
C HIS A 67 17.34 -10.24 7.70
N ALA A 68 17.31 -11.49 8.14
CA ALA A 68 16.31 -12.49 7.76
C ALA A 68 14.83 -12.09 7.98
N ILE A 69 14.57 -11.14 8.89
CA ILE A 69 13.24 -10.62 9.21
C ILE A 69 13.09 -9.12 8.94
N LYS A 70 14.07 -8.48 8.29
CA LYS A 70 13.98 -7.06 7.95
C LYS A 70 13.13 -6.86 6.71
N ARG A 71 12.09 -6.02 6.80
CA ARG A 71 11.16 -5.74 5.70
C ARG A 71 11.85 -5.26 4.42
N TYR A 72 12.87 -4.42 4.55
CA TYR A 72 13.61 -3.81 3.43
C TYR A 72 14.91 -4.55 3.11
N SER A 73 15.00 -5.83 3.42
CA SER A 73 16.08 -6.71 3.01
C SER A 73 15.55 -7.69 1.96
N LYS A 74 16.10 -7.65 0.76
CA LYS A 74 15.64 -8.45 -0.38
C LYS A 74 15.74 -9.95 -0.06
N GLY A 75 14.64 -10.65 -0.24
CA GLY A 75 14.56 -12.09 0.02
C GLY A 75 14.36 -12.47 1.49
N SER A 76 14.23 -11.51 2.41
CA SER A 76 13.92 -11.79 3.82
C SER A 76 12.51 -12.35 3.99
N LEU A 77 12.20 -12.95 5.14
CA LEU A 77 10.86 -13.45 5.44
C LEU A 77 9.81 -12.34 5.51
N ALA A 78 10.23 -11.11 5.79
CA ALA A 78 9.35 -9.94 5.88
C ALA A 78 9.30 -9.13 4.57
N ASP A 79 10.05 -9.52 3.55
CA ASP A 79 10.02 -8.89 2.23
C ASP A 79 8.69 -9.21 1.53
N PRO A 80 7.83 -8.19 1.26
CA PRO A 80 6.55 -8.40 0.56
C PRO A 80 6.73 -8.93 -0.87
N GLY A 81 7.90 -8.68 -1.49
CA GLY A 81 8.25 -9.17 -2.82
C GLY A 81 8.39 -10.69 -2.92
N GLN A 82 8.55 -11.39 -1.77
CA GLN A 82 8.55 -12.85 -1.73
C GLN A 82 7.18 -13.47 -1.99
N ARG A 83 6.12 -12.66 -2.02
CA ARG A 83 4.76 -13.10 -2.31
C ARG A 83 4.41 -12.80 -3.76
N GLN A 84 3.75 -13.76 -4.43
CA GLN A 84 3.30 -13.61 -5.81
C GLN A 84 1.77 -13.77 -5.88
N PRO A 85 1.03 -12.71 -6.21
CA PRO A 85 1.49 -11.32 -6.40
C PRO A 85 1.97 -10.68 -5.10
N ASN A 86 2.75 -9.60 -5.20
CA ASN A 86 3.17 -8.82 -4.02
C ASN A 86 1.93 -8.29 -3.27
N TRP A 87 1.81 -8.65 -2.01
CA TRP A 87 0.60 -8.40 -1.22
C TRP A 87 0.36 -6.93 -0.87
N ASN A 88 1.36 -6.08 -1.02
CA ASN A 88 1.20 -4.65 -0.78
C ASN A 88 0.56 -3.91 -1.95
N ARG A 89 0.41 -4.57 -3.10
CA ARG A 89 -0.23 -4.01 -4.29
C ARG A 89 -1.75 -4.06 -4.20
N SER A 90 -2.38 -3.20 -4.98
CA SER A 90 -3.80 -3.34 -5.28
C SER A 90 -4.08 -4.72 -5.89
N PHE A 91 -5.25 -5.25 -5.61
CA PHE A 91 -5.68 -6.53 -6.17
C PHE A 91 -7.12 -6.47 -6.66
N GLU A 92 -7.43 -7.26 -7.65
CA GLU A 92 -8.78 -7.48 -8.14
C GLU A 92 -9.12 -8.97 -8.06
N LEU A 93 -10.26 -9.28 -7.48
CA LEU A 93 -10.80 -10.64 -7.39
C LEU A 93 -12.15 -10.66 -8.14
N PRO A 94 -12.14 -11.15 -9.38
CA PRO A 94 -13.36 -11.24 -10.18
C PRO A 94 -14.37 -12.19 -9.53
N GLY A 95 -15.59 -11.69 -9.28
CA GLY A 95 -16.74 -12.50 -8.91
C GLY A 95 -17.62 -12.78 -10.12
N ASP A 96 -18.70 -13.51 -9.91
CA ASP A 96 -19.74 -13.70 -10.92
C ASP A 96 -20.62 -12.46 -11.10
N THR A 97 -20.35 -11.41 -10.35
CA THR A 97 -21.06 -10.12 -10.31
C THR A 97 -22.54 -10.19 -9.92
N ALA A 98 -23.04 -11.38 -9.55
CA ALA A 98 -24.43 -11.56 -9.15
C ALA A 98 -24.78 -10.78 -7.88
N SER A 99 -23.83 -10.65 -6.97
CA SER A 99 -23.99 -9.96 -5.67
C SER A 99 -23.63 -8.48 -5.71
N GLY A 100 -22.81 -8.04 -6.65
CA GLY A 100 -22.35 -6.65 -6.77
C GLY A 100 -20.86 -6.48 -6.66
N GLY A 101 -20.41 -5.23 -6.40
CA GLY A 101 -19.01 -4.85 -6.24
C GLY A 101 -18.64 -4.51 -4.80
N VAL A 102 -17.38 -4.72 -4.44
CA VAL A 102 -16.84 -4.28 -3.15
C VAL A 102 -15.48 -3.63 -3.34
N LEU A 103 -15.33 -2.41 -2.83
CA LEU A 103 -14.06 -1.71 -2.71
C LEU A 103 -13.55 -1.83 -1.27
N LEU A 104 -12.35 -2.36 -1.10
CA LEU A 104 -11.70 -2.53 0.20
C LEU A 104 -10.61 -1.47 0.39
N LEU A 105 -10.68 -0.72 1.51
CA LEU A 105 -9.79 0.39 1.84
C LEU A 105 -9.08 0.11 3.17
N HIS A 106 -7.75 -0.03 3.12
CA HIS A 106 -6.94 -0.31 4.30
C HIS A 106 -6.68 0.92 5.17
N GLY A 107 -6.15 0.72 6.39
CA GLY A 107 -5.81 1.78 7.33
C GLY A 107 -4.45 2.43 7.11
N MET A 108 -4.12 3.41 7.95
CA MET A 108 -2.83 4.09 7.97
C MET A 108 -1.68 3.09 8.17
N SER A 109 -0.56 3.31 7.49
CA SER A 109 0.65 2.48 7.52
C SER A 109 0.46 1.00 7.14
N ASP A 110 -0.68 0.66 6.56
CA ASP A 110 -1.05 -0.69 6.14
C ASP A 110 -1.01 -0.84 4.61
N SER A 111 -1.54 -1.93 4.09
CA SER A 111 -1.62 -2.23 2.67
C SER A 111 -2.86 -3.08 2.37
N PRO A 112 -3.23 -3.29 1.10
CA PRO A 112 -4.37 -4.13 0.73
C PRO A 112 -4.32 -5.55 1.28
N TYR A 113 -3.13 -6.05 1.63
CA TYR A 113 -2.93 -7.39 2.18
C TYR A 113 -3.82 -7.70 3.39
N SER A 114 -3.96 -6.75 4.31
CA SER A 114 -4.74 -6.97 5.54
C SER A 114 -6.22 -7.28 5.27
N LEU A 115 -6.76 -6.81 4.14
CA LEU A 115 -8.14 -7.04 3.73
C LEU A 115 -8.30 -8.17 2.71
N ARG A 116 -7.21 -8.81 2.29
CA ARG A 116 -7.25 -9.83 1.24
C ARG A 116 -8.12 -11.04 1.61
N ALA A 117 -7.99 -11.55 2.84
CA ALA A 117 -8.81 -12.68 3.29
C ALA A 117 -10.32 -12.34 3.31
N LEU A 118 -10.67 -11.11 3.68
CA LEU A 118 -12.04 -10.61 3.58
C LEU A 118 -12.47 -10.54 2.12
N GLY A 119 -11.61 -10.01 1.24
CA GLY A 119 -11.86 -9.95 -0.19
C GLY A 119 -12.16 -11.32 -0.80
N GLU A 120 -11.36 -12.32 -0.49
CA GLU A 120 -11.56 -13.69 -0.94
C GLU A 120 -12.87 -14.31 -0.40
N ALA A 121 -13.24 -13.99 0.85
CA ALA A 121 -14.51 -14.43 1.42
C ALA A 121 -15.73 -13.79 0.71
N LEU A 122 -15.61 -12.54 0.32
CA LEU A 122 -16.64 -11.83 -0.45
C LEU A 122 -16.72 -12.32 -1.90
N GLN A 123 -15.57 -12.57 -2.53
CA GLN A 123 -15.51 -13.16 -3.88
C GLN A 123 -16.25 -14.51 -3.93
N ARG A 124 -16.01 -15.38 -2.95
CA ARG A 124 -16.73 -16.67 -2.83
C ARG A 124 -18.26 -16.53 -2.69
N ARG A 125 -18.73 -15.34 -2.32
CA ARG A 125 -20.15 -14.98 -2.25
C ARG A 125 -20.67 -14.26 -3.51
N GLY A 126 -19.87 -14.26 -4.57
CA GLY A 126 -20.26 -13.72 -5.88
C GLY A 126 -19.96 -12.22 -6.06
N TYR A 127 -19.30 -11.55 -5.10
CA TYR A 127 -18.90 -10.16 -5.26
C TYR A 127 -17.67 -10.02 -6.14
N HIS A 128 -17.64 -8.98 -6.97
CA HIS A 128 -16.44 -8.52 -7.63
C HIS A 128 -15.69 -7.59 -6.67
N VAL A 129 -14.48 -7.93 -6.28
CA VAL A 129 -13.76 -7.24 -5.20
C VAL A 129 -12.52 -6.54 -5.73
N VAL A 130 -12.33 -5.30 -5.33
CA VAL A 130 -11.08 -4.55 -5.53
C VAL A 130 -10.51 -4.19 -4.15
N GLY A 131 -9.30 -4.63 -3.87
CA GLY A 131 -8.50 -4.16 -2.74
C GLY A 131 -7.55 -3.08 -3.22
N LEU A 132 -7.77 -1.85 -2.80
CA LEU A 132 -7.08 -0.67 -3.31
C LEU A 132 -5.89 -0.31 -2.42
N ARG A 133 -4.70 -0.16 -3.01
CA ARG A 133 -3.57 0.49 -2.34
C ARG A 133 -3.82 2.00 -2.28
N MET A 134 -3.74 2.58 -1.11
CA MET A 134 -3.77 4.03 -0.96
C MET A 134 -2.41 4.63 -1.30
N PRO A 135 -2.34 5.80 -1.98
CA PRO A 135 -1.08 6.51 -2.19
C PRO A 135 -0.27 6.66 -0.91
N GLY A 136 1.06 6.61 -1.00
CA GLY A 136 1.96 6.69 0.14
C GLY A 136 2.07 5.42 1.00
N HIS A 137 1.27 4.38 0.71
CA HIS A 137 1.22 3.16 1.51
C HIS A 137 1.80 1.95 0.77
N GLY A 138 2.15 0.91 1.52
CA GLY A 138 2.62 -0.36 0.96
C GLY A 138 4.06 -0.36 0.44
N THR A 139 4.71 0.78 0.36
CA THR A 139 6.08 0.99 -0.09
C THR A 139 7.02 1.34 1.07
N ILE A 140 7.46 2.58 1.18
CA ILE A 140 8.39 3.07 2.20
C ILE A 140 7.71 4.09 3.14
N PRO A 141 8.15 4.19 4.41
CA PRO A 141 7.54 5.08 5.39
C PRO A 141 7.55 6.56 4.99
N SER A 142 8.60 7.00 4.30
CA SER A 142 8.72 8.38 3.81
C SER A 142 7.59 8.80 2.85
N GLY A 143 7.00 7.85 2.12
CA GLY A 143 5.84 8.13 1.26
C GLY A 143 4.64 8.71 2.02
N MET A 144 4.48 8.36 3.31
CA MET A 144 3.40 8.88 4.14
C MET A 144 3.59 10.34 4.57
N LEU A 145 4.81 10.89 4.48
CA LEU A 145 5.09 12.30 4.84
C LEU A 145 4.40 13.29 3.89
N TYR A 146 4.13 12.86 2.66
CA TYR A 146 3.55 13.68 1.59
C TYR A 146 2.10 13.32 1.27
N LEU A 147 1.51 12.42 2.06
CA LEU A 147 0.16 11.95 1.89
C LEU A 147 -0.85 13.09 1.96
N GLN A 148 -1.71 13.19 0.93
CA GLN A 148 -2.81 14.14 0.90
C GLN A 148 -4.13 13.38 0.77
N TRP A 149 -5.15 13.83 1.50
CA TRP A 149 -6.49 13.24 1.43
C TRP A 149 -7.07 13.29 0.00
N ARG A 150 -6.69 14.30 -0.80
CA ARG A 150 -7.12 14.42 -2.20
C ARG A 150 -6.61 13.31 -3.08
N ASP A 151 -5.39 12.85 -2.83
CA ASP A 151 -4.79 11.73 -3.57
C ASP A 151 -5.54 10.43 -3.26
N MET A 152 -5.83 10.19 -1.98
CA MET A 152 -6.66 9.06 -1.57
C MET A 152 -8.06 9.11 -2.18
N ALA A 153 -8.73 10.25 -2.12
CA ALA A 153 -10.06 10.42 -2.71
C ALA A 153 -10.06 10.20 -4.23
N ALA A 154 -9.01 10.64 -4.93
CA ALA A 154 -8.88 10.46 -6.37
C ALA A 154 -8.77 8.97 -6.75
N VAL A 155 -7.90 8.20 -6.08
CA VAL A 155 -7.77 6.77 -6.38
C VAL A 155 -9.00 5.96 -5.97
N VAL A 156 -9.66 6.31 -4.87
CA VAL A 156 -10.96 5.72 -4.48
C VAL A 156 -11.99 5.93 -5.59
N ARG A 157 -12.05 7.15 -6.16
CA ARG A 157 -12.92 7.43 -7.30
C ARG A 157 -12.61 6.55 -8.50
N LEU A 158 -11.32 6.33 -8.84
CA LEU A 158 -10.92 5.45 -9.93
C LEU A 158 -11.38 3.99 -9.69
N GLY A 159 -11.16 3.48 -8.48
CA GLY A 159 -11.62 2.14 -8.09
C GLY A 159 -13.14 1.98 -8.15
N MET A 160 -13.89 2.99 -7.70
CA MET A 160 -15.35 3.00 -7.77
C MET A 160 -15.88 3.02 -9.21
N LEU A 161 -15.28 3.86 -10.08
CA LEU A 161 -15.65 3.91 -11.51
C LEU A 161 -15.36 2.57 -12.20
N HIS A 162 -14.24 1.94 -11.89
CA HIS A 162 -13.89 0.62 -12.40
C HIS A 162 -14.93 -0.43 -11.96
N LEU A 163 -15.24 -0.50 -10.67
CA LEU A 163 -16.27 -1.42 -10.16
C LEU A 163 -17.63 -1.17 -10.81
N ALA A 164 -18.03 0.08 -11.01
CA ALA A 164 -19.30 0.43 -11.65
C ALA A 164 -19.39 -0.15 -13.08
N GLN A 165 -18.29 -0.14 -13.82
CA GLN A 165 -18.22 -0.77 -15.16
C GLN A 165 -18.30 -2.29 -15.07
N LYS A 166 -17.72 -2.91 -14.03
CA LYS A 166 -17.71 -4.37 -13.86
C LYS A 166 -19.06 -4.94 -13.45
N VAL A 167 -19.72 -4.29 -12.49
CA VAL A 167 -20.96 -4.82 -11.89
C VAL A 167 -22.24 -4.17 -12.42
N ARG A 168 -22.11 -3.15 -13.28
CA ARG A 168 -23.21 -2.44 -13.93
C ARG A 168 -24.28 -1.96 -12.93
N ASP A 169 -25.52 -2.44 -13.04
CA ASP A 169 -26.66 -2.02 -12.23
C ASP A 169 -26.70 -2.66 -10.82
N LYS A 170 -25.64 -3.33 -10.40
CA LYS A 170 -25.57 -3.94 -9.07
C LYS A 170 -25.00 -2.97 -8.04
N PRO A 171 -25.34 -3.16 -6.76
CA PRO A 171 -24.82 -2.30 -5.71
C PRO A 171 -23.29 -2.43 -5.58
N ILE A 172 -22.67 -1.33 -5.19
CA ILE A 172 -21.24 -1.29 -4.83
C ILE A 172 -21.14 -0.89 -3.37
N TYR A 173 -20.38 -1.66 -2.62
CA TYR A 173 -20.09 -1.43 -1.22
C TYR A 173 -18.66 -0.95 -1.05
N ILE A 174 -18.43 -0.05 -0.11
CA ILE A 174 -17.10 0.33 0.35
C ILE A 174 -16.94 -0.23 1.76
N ILE A 175 -15.86 -0.96 1.99
CA ILE A 175 -15.50 -1.47 3.31
C ILE A 175 -14.10 -0.93 3.62
N GLY A 176 -14.04 -0.09 4.66
CA GLY A 176 -12.78 0.48 5.12
C GLY A 176 -12.65 0.36 6.63
N TYR A 177 -11.43 0.49 7.12
CA TYR A 177 -11.18 0.61 8.55
C TYR A 177 -10.15 1.72 8.82
N SER A 178 -10.25 2.38 9.98
CA SER A 178 -9.38 3.48 10.37
C SER A 178 -9.36 4.57 9.30
N THR A 179 -8.20 4.90 8.73
CA THR A 179 -8.05 5.92 7.68
C THR A 179 -8.81 5.57 6.39
N GLY A 180 -9.07 4.30 6.13
CA GLY A 180 -9.86 3.85 4.97
C GLY A 180 -11.38 4.01 5.15
N ALA A 181 -11.84 4.34 6.35
CA ALA A 181 -13.26 4.55 6.67
C ALA A 181 -13.64 6.02 6.47
#